data_a04317075bb84a85ec8cbbdeee5e6b8a
#
_entry.id   a04317075bb84a85ec8cbbdeee5e6b8a
#
_cell.length_a   1.000
_cell.length_b   1.000
_cell.length_c   1.000
_cell.angle_alpha   90.00
_cell.angle_beta   90.00
_cell.angle_gamma   90.00
#
_symmetry.space_group_name_H-M   'P 1'
#
loop_
_entity.id
_entity.type
_entity.pdbx_description
1 polymer ?
#
loop_
_entity_poly.entity_id
_entity_poly.type
_entity_poly.pdbx_seq_one_letter_code
_entity_poly.pdbx_strand_id
1 'polypeptide(L)'
;ILGAKPITNNTSKSSSSAISKLNWQEEKVKQAQQKKIKNEIKRTEERMALIEAEIEELDNMYADPAISSDTAKLMEIHTRKEALSKELDELYDKWGELTL
;
A
#
# COMPACT_ATOMS: atom_id res chain seq x y z
N ILE A 1 -19.19 55.69 14.51
CA ILE A 1 -20.18 54.62 14.36
C ILE A 1 -19.97 53.88 13.04
N LEU A 2 -19.86 54.62 12.00
CA LEU A 2 -19.66 54.00 10.68
C LEU A 2 -18.31 53.30 10.56
N GLY A 3 -17.30 53.81 11.26
CA GLY A 3 -15.99 53.20 11.28
C GLY A 3 -15.92 51.89 12.04
N ALA A 4 -16.77 51.74 13.05
CA ALA A 4 -16.78 50.49 13.85
C ALA A 4 -17.26 49.26 13.07
N LYS A 5 -18.24 49.46 12.22
CA LYS A 5 -18.79 48.34 11.41
C LYS A 5 -17.77 47.69 10.47
N PRO A 6 -17.03 48.48 9.64
CA PRO A 6 -16.01 47.86 8.78
C PRO A 6 -14.91 47.14 9.57
N ILE A 7 -14.49 47.66 10.69
CA ILE A 7 -13.47 47.05 11.53
C ILE A 7 -13.96 45.73 12.07
N THR A 8 -15.19 45.67 12.57
CA THR A 8 -15.79 44.43 13.08
C THR A 8 -15.88 43.36 12.01
N ASN A 9 -16.33 43.71 10.81
CA ASN A 9 -16.45 42.80 9.68
C ASN A 9 -15.09 42.25 9.26
N ASN A 10 -14.07 43.11 9.22
CA ASN A 10 -12.71 42.68 8.87
C ASN A 10 -12.15 41.68 9.87
N THR A 11 -12.39 41.89 11.13
CA THR A 11 -11.94 41.00 12.20
C THR A 11 -12.59 39.60 12.05
N SER A 12 -13.89 39.56 11.79
CA SER A 12 -14.62 38.32 11.56
C SER A 12 -14.10 37.56 10.33
N LYS A 13 -13.85 38.22 9.25
CA LYS A 13 -13.30 37.64 8.02
C LYS A 13 -11.91 37.07 8.27
N SER A 14 -11.05 37.76 9.01
CA SER A 14 -9.72 37.28 9.36
C SER A 14 -9.75 35.98 10.15
N SER A 15 -10.62 35.89 11.16
CA SER A 15 -10.78 34.68 11.96
C SER A 15 -11.28 33.51 11.11
N SER A 16 -12.30 33.72 10.27
CA SER A 16 -12.80 32.69 9.38
C SER A 16 -11.75 32.20 8.39
N SER A 17 -10.95 33.10 7.86
CA SER A 17 -9.87 32.76 6.94
C SER A 17 -8.81 31.89 7.60
N ALA A 18 -8.42 32.20 8.84
CA ALA A 18 -7.44 31.44 9.58
C ALA A 18 -7.94 30.02 9.88
N ILE A 19 -9.19 29.88 10.30
CA ILE A 19 -9.82 28.57 10.54
C ILE A 19 -9.91 27.76 9.26
N SER A 20 -10.30 28.40 8.16
CA SER A 20 -10.36 27.73 6.85
C SER A 20 -9.01 27.22 6.37
N LYS A 21 -7.95 27.99 6.60
CA LYS A 21 -6.58 27.55 6.27
C LYS A 21 -6.15 26.33 7.07
N LEU A 22 -6.42 26.30 8.36
CA LEU A 22 -6.10 25.15 9.23
C LEU A 22 -6.86 23.93 8.77
N ASN A 23 -8.15 24.05 8.49
CA ASN A 23 -8.98 22.94 8.01
C ASN A 23 -8.48 22.41 6.66
N TRP A 24 -8.09 23.32 5.77
CA TRP A 24 -7.55 22.94 4.46
C TRP A 24 -6.23 22.17 4.60
N GLN A 25 -5.35 22.59 5.49
CA GLN A 25 -4.08 21.91 5.77
C GLN A 25 -4.31 20.51 6.36
N GLU A 26 -5.24 20.38 7.31
CA GLU A 26 -5.59 19.09 7.90
C GLU A 26 -6.15 18.13 6.85
N GLU A 27 -7.04 18.63 5.99
CA GLU A 27 -7.60 17.86 4.86
C GLU A 27 -6.51 17.39 3.91
N LYS A 28 -5.57 18.28 3.58
CA LYS A 28 -4.47 17.97 2.68
C LYS A 28 -3.57 16.89 3.26
N VAL A 29 -3.27 16.95 4.56
CA VAL A 29 -2.48 15.93 5.24
C VAL A 29 -3.19 14.59 5.23
N LYS A 30 -4.50 14.56 5.53
CA LYS A 30 -5.32 13.36 5.47
C LYS A 30 -5.30 12.73 4.08
N GLN A 31 -5.51 13.54 3.05
CA GLN A 31 -5.50 13.07 1.67
C GLN A 31 -4.15 12.49 1.29
N ALA A 32 -3.06 13.13 1.69
CA ALA A 32 -1.72 12.64 1.43
C ALA A 32 -1.45 11.29 2.11
N GLN A 33 -1.90 11.13 3.36
CA GLN A 33 -1.79 9.87 4.10
C GLN A 33 -2.63 8.77 3.45
N GLN A 34 -3.86 9.06 3.07
CA GLN A 34 -4.74 8.12 2.40
C GLN A 34 -4.16 7.66 1.06
N LYS A 35 -3.59 8.59 0.30
CA LYS A 35 -2.94 8.28 -0.96
C LYS A 35 -1.72 7.38 -0.76
N LYS A 36 -0.93 7.67 0.27
CA LYS A 36 0.24 6.85 0.61
C LYS A 36 -0.16 5.42 0.96
N ILE A 37 -1.17 5.25 1.80
CA ILE A 37 -1.69 3.94 2.19
C ILE A 37 -2.23 3.20 0.97
N LYS A 38 -3.00 3.88 0.14
CA LYS A 38 -3.55 3.32 -1.09
C LYS A 38 -2.46 2.81 -2.03
N ASN A 39 -1.37 3.59 -2.17
CA ASN A 39 -0.23 3.21 -2.99
C ASN A 39 0.50 2.00 -2.39
N GLU A 40 0.65 1.93 -1.08
CA GLU A 40 1.25 0.78 -0.41
C GLU A 40 0.42 -0.48 -0.58
N ILE A 41 -0.90 -0.39 -0.47
CA ILE A 41 -1.82 -1.50 -0.73
C ILE A 41 -1.62 -2.00 -2.17
N LYS A 42 -1.60 -1.09 -3.11
CA LYS A 42 -1.40 -1.43 -4.52
C LYS A 42 -0.08 -2.14 -4.77
N ARG A 43 1.02 -1.64 -4.22
CA ARG A 43 2.35 -2.26 -4.34
C ARG A 43 2.38 -3.65 -3.71
N THR A 44 1.74 -3.78 -2.55
CA THR A 44 1.66 -5.06 -1.85
C THR A 44 0.88 -6.07 -2.69
N GLU A 45 -0.27 -5.68 -3.23
CA GLU A 45 -1.09 -6.55 -4.09
C GLU A 45 -0.35 -6.93 -5.37
N GLU A 46 0.36 -6.01 -5.99
CA GLU A 46 1.17 -6.29 -7.19
C GLU A 46 2.27 -7.31 -6.89
N ARG A 47 2.96 -7.14 -5.77
CA ARG A 47 4.01 -8.08 -5.36
C ARG A 47 3.43 -9.46 -5.05
N MET A 48 2.30 -9.53 -4.37
CA MET A 48 1.59 -10.78 -4.09
C MET A 48 1.23 -11.51 -5.38
N ALA A 49 0.70 -10.80 -6.37
CA ALA A 49 0.35 -11.37 -7.66
C ALA A 49 1.57 -11.92 -8.39
N LEU A 50 2.70 -11.20 -8.36
CA LEU A 50 3.95 -11.67 -8.96
C LEU A 50 4.48 -12.93 -8.29
N ILE A 51 4.41 -13.00 -6.97
CA ILE A 51 4.84 -14.17 -6.20
C ILE A 51 3.95 -15.37 -6.52
N GLU A 52 2.64 -15.18 -6.54
CA GLU A 52 1.68 -16.25 -6.87
C GLU A 52 1.94 -16.79 -8.28
N ALA A 53 2.22 -15.93 -9.24
CA ALA A 53 2.55 -16.33 -10.60
C ALA A 53 3.86 -17.11 -10.65
N GLU A 54 4.88 -16.69 -9.90
CA GLU A 54 6.16 -17.40 -9.83
C GLU A 54 6.01 -18.78 -9.20
N ILE A 55 5.22 -18.89 -8.13
CA ILE A 55 4.92 -20.18 -7.50
C ILE A 55 4.22 -21.11 -8.49
N GLU A 56 3.26 -20.60 -9.26
CA GLU A 56 2.58 -21.38 -10.28
C GLU A 56 3.55 -21.88 -11.35
N GLU A 57 4.46 -21.03 -11.81
CA GLU A 57 5.51 -21.44 -12.76
C GLU A 57 6.39 -22.55 -12.18
N LEU A 58 6.79 -22.43 -10.94
CA LEU A 58 7.60 -23.44 -10.25
C LEU A 58 6.83 -24.75 -10.09
N ASP A 59 5.54 -24.70 -9.78
CA ASP A 59 4.68 -25.88 -9.72
C ASP A 59 4.59 -26.56 -11.09
N ASN A 60 4.48 -25.80 -12.16
CA ASN A 60 4.44 -26.34 -13.52
C ASN A 60 5.75 -27.02 -13.92
N MET A 61 6.88 -26.61 -13.36
CA MET A 61 8.17 -27.23 -13.61
C MET A 61 8.23 -28.69 -13.15
N TYR A 62 7.47 -29.07 -12.12
CA TYR A 62 7.41 -30.45 -11.66
C TYR A 62 6.83 -31.40 -12.71
N ALA A 63 6.08 -30.89 -13.67
CA ALA A 63 5.52 -31.68 -14.76
C ALA A 63 6.56 -32.04 -15.83
N ASP A 64 7.69 -31.33 -15.87
CA ASP A 64 8.76 -31.59 -16.81
C ASP A 64 9.58 -32.82 -16.36
N PRO A 65 9.65 -33.90 -17.18
CA PRO A 65 10.42 -35.10 -16.81
C PRO A 65 11.91 -34.83 -16.56
N ALA A 66 12.48 -33.86 -17.28
CA ALA A 66 13.89 -33.48 -17.10
C ALA A 66 14.15 -32.90 -15.71
N ILE A 67 13.16 -32.19 -15.15
CA ILE A 67 13.24 -31.59 -13.82
C ILE A 67 12.86 -32.62 -12.75
N SER A 68 11.78 -33.37 -12.97
CA SER A 68 11.29 -34.34 -11.98
C SER A 68 12.25 -35.51 -11.74
N SER A 69 13.15 -35.78 -12.68
CA SER A 69 14.19 -36.79 -12.53
C SER A 69 15.50 -36.25 -11.95
N ASP A 70 15.61 -34.95 -11.74
CA ASP A 70 16.81 -34.29 -11.21
C ASP A 70 16.58 -33.81 -9.77
N THR A 71 17.12 -34.55 -8.82
CA THR A 71 16.95 -34.27 -7.39
C THR A 71 17.45 -32.88 -7.01
N ALA A 72 18.58 -32.44 -7.56
CA ALA A 72 19.14 -31.12 -7.27
C ALA A 72 18.21 -29.99 -7.71
N LYS A 73 17.63 -30.11 -8.92
CA LYS A 73 16.66 -29.13 -9.43
C LYS A 73 15.39 -29.13 -8.59
N LEU A 74 14.89 -30.29 -8.20
CA LEU A 74 13.72 -30.40 -7.32
C LEU A 74 13.96 -29.69 -5.99
N MET A 75 15.14 -29.83 -5.41
CA MET A 75 15.48 -29.15 -4.16
C MET A 75 15.57 -27.64 -4.32
N GLU A 76 16.14 -27.17 -5.43
CA GLU A 76 16.19 -25.73 -5.74
C GLU A 76 14.79 -25.14 -5.86
N ILE A 77 13.90 -25.82 -6.58
CA ILE A 77 12.51 -25.39 -6.76
C ILE A 77 11.79 -25.35 -5.43
N HIS A 78 11.95 -26.39 -4.63
CA HIS A 78 11.33 -26.48 -3.30
C HIS A 78 11.78 -25.34 -2.38
N THR A 79 13.09 -25.07 -2.33
CA THR A 79 13.67 -24.00 -1.54
C THR A 79 13.13 -22.64 -1.98
N ARG A 80 13.04 -22.41 -3.30
CA ARG A 80 12.51 -21.17 -3.86
C ARG A 80 11.03 -21.00 -3.50
N LYS A 81 10.24 -22.07 -3.64
CA LYS A 81 8.82 -22.06 -3.28
C LYS A 81 8.60 -21.75 -1.80
N GLU A 82 9.40 -22.34 -0.92
CA GLU A 82 9.31 -22.05 0.51
C GLU A 82 9.60 -20.58 0.81
N ALA A 83 10.65 -20.01 0.20
CA ALA A 83 10.99 -18.61 0.37
C ALA A 83 9.88 -17.69 -0.13
N LEU A 84 9.31 -18.00 -1.29
CA LEU A 84 8.20 -17.24 -1.87
C LEU A 84 6.93 -17.36 -1.03
N SER A 85 6.61 -18.55 -0.52
CA SER A 85 5.44 -18.76 0.33
C SER A 85 5.55 -17.98 1.63
N LYS A 86 6.73 -17.92 2.21
CA LYS A 86 6.99 -17.14 3.41
C LYS A 86 6.84 -15.64 3.15
N GLU A 87 7.39 -15.15 2.05
CA GLU A 87 7.22 -13.74 1.64
C GLU A 87 5.75 -13.42 1.40
N LEU A 88 5.02 -14.32 0.77
CA LEU A 88 3.60 -14.15 0.51
C LEU A 88 2.80 -14.03 1.80
N ASP A 89 3.08 -14.88 2.79
CA ASP A 89 2.43 -14.82 4.10
C ASP A 89 2.69 -13.48 4.79
N GLU A 90 3.93 -12.99 4.74
CA GLU A 90 4.30 -11.69 5.30
C GLU A 90 3.56 -10.56 4.60
N LEU A 91 3.40 -10.65 3.27
CA LEU A 91 2.67 -9.66 2.48
C LEU A 91 1.18 -9.68 2.78
N TYR A 92 0.57 -10.85 3.00
CA TYR A 92 -0.82 -10.96 3.41
C TYR A 92 -1.06 -10.30 4.77
N ASP A 93 -0.16 -10.51 5.72
CA ASP A 93 -0.23 -9.86 7.03
C ASP A 93 -0.15 -8.34 6.89
N LYS A 94 0.78 -7.85 6.09
CA LYS A 94 0.92 -6.41 5.81
C LYS A 94 -0.32 -5.85 5.12
N TRP A 95 -0.83 -6.56 4.13
CA TRP A 95 -2.05 -6.17 3.42
C TRP A 95 -3.24 -6.09 4.37
N GLY A 96 -3.39 -7.06 5.27
CA GLY A 96 -4.42 -7.04 6.29
C GLY A 96 -4.35 -5.82 7.19
N GLU A 97 -3.15 -5.45 7.63
CA GLU A 97 -2.94 -4.24 8.43
C GLU A 97 -3.29 -2.96 7.67
N LEU A 98 -2.91 -2.89 6.40
CA LEU A 98 -3.16 -1.71 5.57
C LEU A 98 -4.64 -1.53 5.22
N THR A 99 -5.41 -2.61 5.19
CA THR A 99 -6.82 -2.59 4.78
C THR A 99 -7.81 -2.55 5.96
N LEU A 100 -7.31 -2.52 7.17
CA LEU A 100 -8.14 -2.31 8.37
C LEU A 100 -8.67 -0.84 8.45
#